data_30f172624e14e5903c73db3663891e54
#
_entry.id   30f172624e14e5903c73db3663891e54
#
_cell.length_a   1.000
_cell.length_b   1.000
_cell.length_c   1.000
_cell.angle_alpha   90.00
_cell.angle_beta   90.00
_cell.angle_gamma   90.00
#
_symmetry.space_group_name_H-M   'P 1'
#
loop_
_entity.id
_entity.type
_entity.pdbx_description
1 polymer ?
#
loop_
_entity_poly.entity_id
_entity_poly.type
_entity_poly.pdbx_seq_one_letter_code
_entity_poly.pdbx_strand_id
1 'polypeptide(L)'
;MYDNFGPDNSADDTHSGHGTHVTATMLGDGSGDSSTEGVAPAATFHFYQLEHDQTGTLARWGSLYDMFRHSWQNNARVQSNSWGAQSSWGQYTSDSRSADNFLHDYDDFLILFAAGNEGSQGSQSIAPPATAKNVLTVGASTTGRPGTAASGQIASFSSIGPTADGRIKPDIVAPGVQICSA
;
A
#
# COMPACT_ATOMS: atom_id res chain seq x y z
N MET A 1 7.29 14.38 8.55
CA MET A 1 8.59 14.60 7.86
C MET A 1 8.42 14.05 6.46
N TYR A 2 8.88 14.77 5.46
CA TYR A 2 8.85 14.38 4.06
C TYR A 2 10.22 13.86 3.64
N ASP A 3 10.25 12.70 2.99
CA ASP A 3 11.47 12.10 2.44
C ASP A 3 11.22 11.67 1.00
N ASN A 4 12.05 12.16 0.08
CA ASN A 4 11.96 11.84 -1.33
C ASN A 4 12.83 10.64 -1.66
N PHE A 5 12.19 9.50 -1.93
CA PHE A 5 12.82 8.31 -2.52
C PHE A 5 12.54 8.18 -4.02
N GLY A 6 11.86 9.17 -4.59
CA GLY A 6 11.57 9.26 -5.99
C GLY A 6 12.69 9.91 -6.80
N PRO A 7 12.51 10.01 -8.11
CA PRO A 7 13.51 10.54 -9.05
C PRO A 7 13.56 12.08 -9.13
N ASP A 8 12.63 12.77 -8.52
CA ASP A 8 12.58 14.23 -8.44
C ASP A 8 12.52 14.68 -6.98
N ASN A 9 12.63 15.95 -6.72
CA ASN A 9 12.63 16.51 -5.36
C ASN A 9 11.28 17.19 -5.04
N SER A 10 10.18 16.62 -5.54
CA SER A 10 8.83 17.14 -5.35
C SER A 10 8.01 16.25 -4.42
N ALA A 11 7.13 16.86 -3.63
CA ALA A 11 6.10 16.19 -2.87
C ALA A 11 4.72 16.37 -3.51
N ASP A 12 4.66 17.01 -4.68
CA ASP A 12 3.41 17.29 -5.37
C ASP A 12 2.81 15.99 -5.92
N ASP A 13 1.51 15.81 -5.71
CA ASP A 13 0.73 14.72 -6.29
C ASP A 13 0.01 15.27 -7.54
N THR A 14 0.75 15.34 -8.64
CA THR A 14 0.30 16.06 -9.84
C THR A 14 -0.59 15.22 -10.75
N HIS A 15 -0.56 13.90 -10.63
CA HIS A 15 -1.24 13.03 -11.58
C HIS A 15 -2.55 12.45 -11.07
N SER A 16 -2.64 12.06 -9.80
CA SER A 16 -3.79 11.28 -9.36
C SER A 16 -4.41 11.70 -8.02
N GLY A 17 -3.71 12.44 -7.20
CA GLY A 17 -4.13 12.69 -5.80
C GLY A 17 -4.15 11.43 -4.93
N HIS A 18 -3.59 10.31 -5.43
CA HIS A 18 -3.68 9.01 -4.76
C HIS A 18 -2.94 9.00 -3.42
N GLY A 19 -1.72 9.56 -3.37
CA GLY A 19 -0.94 9.65 -2.12
C GLY A 19 -1.64 10.49 -1.06
N THR A 20 -2.24 11.61 -1.47
CA THR A 20 -3.05 12.48 -0.60
C THR A 20 -4.25 11.73 -0.04
N HIS A 21 -5.01 11.04 -0.90
CA HIS A 21 -6.18 10.26 -0.49
C HIS A 21 -5.82 9.13 0.49
N VAL A 22 -4.77 8.37 0.22
CA VAL A 22 -4.29 7.29 1.10
C VAL A 22 -3.84 7.85 2.45
N THR A 23 -3.09 8.94 2.45
CA THR A 23 -2.60 9.56 3.69
C THR A 23 -3.76 10.08 4.53
N ALA A 24 -4.73 10.76 3.92
CA ALA A 24 -5.88 11.27 4.67
C ALA A 24 -6.82 10.16 5.16
N THR A 25 -6.95 9.05 4.43
CA THR A 25 -7.68 7.86 4.92
C THR A 25 -7.06 7.30 6.21
N MET A 26 -5.74 7.37 6.34
CA MET A 26 -5.04 6.91 7.55
C MET A 26 -5.03 7.96 8.66
N LEU A 27 -4.78 9.22 8.35
CA LEU A 27 -4.28 10.22 9.28
C LEU A 27 -5.03 11.56 9.23
N GLY A 28 -6.04 11.71 8.37
CA GLY A 28 -6.84 12.93 8.28
C GLY A 28 -7.44 13.31 9.63
N ASP A 29 -7.34 14.57 10.01
CA ASP A 29 -7.81 15.08 11.31
C ASP A 29 -9.31 15.46 11.34
N GLY A 30 -10.00 15.31 10.20
CA GLY A 30 -11.43 15.64 10.10
C GLY A 30 -11.74 17.12 10.21
N SER A 31 -10.75 18.02 10.15
CA SER A 31 -10.96 19.45 10.34
C SER A 31 -11.86 20.10 9.28
N GLY A 32 -11.85 19.57 8.06
CA GLY A 32 -12.73 20.04 6.98
C GLY A 32 -14.13 19.41 7.03
N ASP A 33 -14.18 18.12 7.28
CA ASP A 33 -15.40 17.33 7.44
C ASP A 33 -15.11 16.13 8.35
N SER A 34 -15.73 16.11 9.51
CA SER A 34 -15.53 15.04 10.51
C SER A 34 -15.93 13.65 10.02
N SER A 35 -16.72 13.54 8.96
CA SER A 35 -17.07 12.25 8.34
C SER A 35 -15.92 11.65 7.52
N THR A 36 -14.87 12.41 7.26
CA THR A 36 -13.64 11.99 6.55
C THR A 36 -12.43 11.88 7.47
N GLU A 37 -12.62 11.90 8.79
CA GLU A 37 -11.55 11.68 9.74
C GLU A 37 -10.88 10.31 9.49
N GLY A 38 -9.56 10.31 9.50
CA GLY A 38 -8.75 9.11 9.29
C GLY A 38 -8.77 8.18 10.51
N VAL A 39 -8.24 6.96 10.32
CA VAL A 39 -8.28 5.92 11.36
C VAL A 39 -7.36 6.25 12.55
N ALA A 40 -6.30 7.03 12.33
CA ALA A 40 -5.29 7.38 13.35
C ALA A 40 -4.90 8.87 13.28
N PRO A 41 -5.84 9.80 13.49
CA PRO A 41 -5.63 11.24 13.23
C PRO A 41 -4.56 11.88 14.12
N ALA A 42 -4.26 11.28 15.27
CA ALA A 42 -3.22 11.77 16.18
C ALA A 42 -1.83 11.13 15.95
N ALA A 43 -1.68 10.25 14.95
CA ALA A 43 -0.40 9.61 14.70
C ALA A 43 0.59 10.57 14.03
N THR A 44 1.88 10.40 14.35
CA THR A 44 2.97 11.05 13.64
C THR A 44 3.36 10.18 12.45
N PHE A 45 3.69 10.77 11.31
CA PHE A 45 4.03 10.01 10.11
C PHE A 45 5.22 10.59 9.36
N HIS A 46 5.83 9.71 8.55
CA HIS A 46 6.77 10.04 7.50
C HIS A 46 6.16 9.66 6.17
N PHE A 47 6.19 10.55 5.21
CA PHE A 47 5.66 10.31 3.87
C PHE A 47 6.81 10.11 2.88
N TYR A 48 6.73 9.04 2.10
CA TYR A 48 7.68 8.75 1.01
C TYR A 48 6.98 8.94 -0.31
N GLN A 49 7.37 9.99 -1.02
CA GLN A 49 6.89 10.25 -2.36
C GLN A 49 7.73 9.44 -3.37
N LEU A 50 7.07 8.68 -4.22
CA LEU A 50 7.68 7.80 -5.22
C LEU A 50 7.27 8.17 -6.65
N GLU A 51 6.30 9.06 -6.82
CA GLU A 51 5.84 9.51 -8.14
C GLU A 51 6.87 10.44 -8.76
N HIS A 52 7.10 10.27 -10.07
CA HIS A 52 7.84 11.23 -10.88
C HIS A 52 6.86 12.18 -11.54
N ASP A 53 6.88 13.46 -11.17
CA ASP A 53 5.89 14.47 -11.56
C ASP A 53 5.68 14.61 -13.06
N GLN A 54 6.73 14.42 -13.87
CA GLN A 54 6.63 14.59 -15.33
C GLN A 54 6.00 13.37 -16.03
N THR A 55 6.08 12.19 -15.45
CA THR A 55 5.70 10.94 -16.12
C THR A 55 4.57 10.19 -15.44
N GLY A 56 4.25 10.51 -14.19
CA GLY A 56 3.29 9.79 -13.36
C GLY A 56 3.72 8.35 -13.03
N THR A 57 4.98 8.00 -13.27
CA THR A 57 5.50 6.66 -12.98
C THR A 57 6.10 6.60 -11.59
N LEU A 58 5.93 5.46 -10.93
CA LEU A 58 6.61 5.23 -9.66
C LEU A 58 8.06 4.83 -9.89
N ALA A 59 8.95 5.50 -9.19
CA ALA A 59 10.38 5.18 -9.18
C ALA A 59 10.96 5.45 -7.79
N ARG A 60 12.04 4.76 -7.48
CA ARG A 60 12.78 4.97 -6.24
C ARG A 60 14.27 4.83 -6.49
N TRP A 61 15.07 5.49 -5.69
CA TRP A 61 16.49 5.19 -5.62
C TRP A 61 16.75 4.16 -4.49
N GLY A 62 17.78 3.33 -4.67
CA GLY A 62 18.13 2.31 -3.68
C GLY A 62 17.20 1.10 -3.67
N SER A 63 17.37 0.27 -2.66
CA SER A 63 16.57 -0.94 -2.45
C SER A 63 15.36 -0.67 -1.56
N LEU A 64 14.34 -1.53 -1.63
CA LEU A 64 13.25 -1.50 -0.66
C LEU A 64 13.73 -1.72 0.77
N TYR A 65 14.73 -2.55 0.97
CA TYR A 65 15.35 -2.76 2.28
C TYR A 65 15.85 -1.43 2.88
N ASP A 66 16.54 -0.60 2.06
CA ASP A 66 17.06 0.69 2.53
C ASP A 66 15.95 1.67 2.87
N MET A 67 14.87 1.68 2.11
CA MET A 67 13.69 2.51 2.39
C MET A 67 13.03 2.12 3.72
N PHE A 68 12.82 0.83 3.97
CA PHE A 68 12.25 0.35 5.23
C PHE A 68 13.19 0.61 6.42
N ARG A 69 14.51 0.40 6.23
CA ARG A 69 15.50 0.71 7.24
C ARG A 69 15.50 2.19 7.61
N HIS A 70 15.37 3.07 6.62
CA HIS A 70 15.26 4.51 6.86
C HIS A 70 14.00 4.85 7.69
N SER A 71 12.86 4.23 7.38
CA SER A 71 11.63 4.38 8.18
C SER A 71 11.85 3.95 9.63
N TRP A 72 12.48 2.80 9.84
CA TRP A 72 12.77 2.28 11.17
C TRP A 72 13.72 3.19 11.96
N GLN A 73 14.77 3.71 11.30
CA GLN A 73 15.72 4.65 11.89
C GLN A 73 15.09 5.99 12.30
N ASN A 74 13.99 6.37 11.63
CA ASN A 74 13.18 7.54 11.96
C ASN A 74 12.00 7.21 12.91
N ASN A 75 12.12 6.12 13.67
CA ASN A 75 11.17 5.67 14.69
C ASN A 75 9.79 5.22 14.18
N ALA A 76 9.59 5.05 12.88
CA ALA A 76 8.41 4.36 12.38
C ALA A 76 8.48 2.86 12.76
N ARG A 77 7.32 2.25 12.98
CA ARG A 77 7.19 0.81 13.24
C ARG A 77 6.14 0.15 12.37
N VAL A 78 5.42 0.96 11.62
CA VAL A 78 4.41 0.50 10.66
C VAL A 78 4.61 1.28 9.36
N GLN A 79 4.66 0.60 8.22
CA GLN A 79 4.68 1.25 6.91
C GLN A 79 3.61 0.66 6.00
N SER A 80 2.74 1.53 5.49
CA SER A 80 1.69 1.18 4.53
C SER A 80 2.12 1.57 3.12
N ASN A 81 1.94 0.65 2.18
CA ASN A 81 2.38 0.78 0.79
C ASN A 81 1.20 0.47 -0.14
N SER A 82 0.62 1.51 -0.73
CA SER A 82 -0.50 1.40 -1.67
C SER A 82 -0.01 1.45 -3.13
N TRP A 83 0.99 0.65 -3.44
CA TRP A 83 1.59 0.52 -4.77
C TRP A 83 2.12 -0.89 -4.98
N GLY A 84 2.40 -1.26 -6.22
CA GLY A 84 2.94 -2.57 -6.59
C GLY A 84 3.34 -2.63 -8.06
N ALA A 85 3.97 -3.73 -8.45
CA ALA A 85 4.40 -3.94 -9.82
C ALA A 85 3.20 -4.20 -10.75
N GLN A 86 3.24 -3.61 -11.94
CA GLN A 86 2.23 -3.80 -13.00
C GLN A 86 2.45 -5.12 -13.80
N SER A 87 3.37 -5.97 -13.33
CA SER A 87 3.74 -7.23 -14.00
C SER A 87 4.24 -8.25 -12.97
N SER A 88 4.49 -9.47 -13.43
CA SER A 88 5.00 -10.56 -12.56
C SER A 88 4.06 -10.89 -11.39
N TRP A 89 2.76 -10.77 -11.62
CA TRP A 89 1.75 -11.06 -10.60
C TRP A 89 1.91 -12.47 -10.04
N GLY A 90 1.67 -12.61 -8.78
CA GLY A 90 1.84 -13.85 -8.03
C GLY A 90 3.29 -14.24 -7.76
N GLN A 91 4.28 -13.66 -8.45
CA GLN A 91 5.69 -14.06 -8.37
C GLN A 91 6.39 -13.49 -7.13
N TYR A 92 7.29 -14.27 -6.57
CA TYR A 92 8.19 -13.82 -5.50
C TYR A 92 9.42 -13.12 -6.11
N THR A 93 9.39 -11.80 -6.15
CA THR A 93 10.41 -10.97 -6.82
C THR A 93 11.58 -10.60 -5.89
N SER A 94 12.58 -9.90 -6.45
CA SER A 94 13.67 -9.30 -5.66
C SER A 94 13.14 -8.32 -4.60
N ASP A 95 12.09 -7.56 -4.92
CA ASP A 95 11.47 -6.63 -3.99
C ASP A 95 10.71 -7.37 -2.87
N SER A 96 10.04 -8.47 -3.19
CA SER A 96 9.43 -9.34 -2.16
C SER A 96 10.49 -9.90 -1.21
N ARG A 97 11.65 -10.31 -1.75
CA ARG A 97 12.78 -10.76 -0.94
C ARG A 97 13.38 -9.64 -0.08
N SER A 98 13.47 -8.43 -0.62
CA SER A 98 13.97 -7.27 0.14
C SER A 98 13.09 -6.98 1.34
N ALA A 99 11.77 -7.05 1.18
CA ALA A 99 10.82 -6.88 2.28
C ALA A 99 10.97 -7.98 3.33
N ASP A 100 11.08 -9.23 2.91
CA ASP A 100 11.25 -10.36 3.84
C ASP A 100 12.58 -10.30 4.60
N ASN A 101 13.67 -9.95 3.92
CA ASN A 101 14.98 -9.78 4.57
C ASN A 101 14.94 -8.67 5.61
N PHE A 102 14.30 -7.54 5.28
CA PHE A 102 14.17 -6.46 6.23
C PHE A 102 13.36 -6.89 7.46
N LEU A 103 12.22 -7.55 7.29
CA LEU A 103 11.39 -8.02 8.41
C LEU A 103 12.03 -9.16 9.21
N HIS A 104 13.00 -9.87 8.63
CA HIS A 104 13.84 -10.81 9.36
C HIS A 104 14.84 -10.10 10.30
N ASP A 105 15.42 -9.00 9.82
CA ASP A 105 16.43 -8.24 10.56
C ASP A 105 15.82 -7.26 11.59
N TYR A 106 14.58 -6.84 11.36
CA TYR A 106 13.82 -5.86 12.17
C TYR A 106 12.42 -6.40 12.49
N ASP A 107 12.36 -7.31 13.46
CA ASP A 107 11.14 -8.04 13.85
C ASP A 107 10.10 -7.19 14.61
N ASP A 108 10.49 -5.98 15.02
CA ASP A 108 9.61 -4.97 15.63
C ASP A 108 8.93 -4.02 14.61
N PHE A 109 8.97 -4.35 13.31
CA PHE A 109 8.39 -3.54 12.24
C PHE A 109 7.28 -4.29 11.50
N LEU A 110 6.25 -3.57 11.07
CA LEU A 110 5.17 -4.11 10.25
C LEU A 110 5.14 -3.42 8.88
N ILE A 111 5.19 -4.21 7.82
CA ILE A 111 4.99 -3.72 6.45
C ILE A 111 3.64 -4.20 5.93
N LEU A 112 2.82 -3.26 5.46
CA LEU A 112 1.58 -3.55 4.77
C LEU A 112 1.74 -3.24 3.28
N PHE A 113 1.18 -4.10 2.43
CA PHE A 113 1.04 -3.85 1.00
C PHE A 113 -0.39 -4.07 0.53
N ALA A 114 -0.86 -3.21 -0.37
CA ALA A 114 -2.07 -3.49 -1.12
C ALA A 114 -1.88 -4.75 -1.97
N ALA A 115 -2.90 -5.59 -2.04
CA ALA A 115 -2.86 -6.81 -2.86
C ALA A 115 -2.73 -6.52 -4.36
N GLY A 116 -3.21 -5.37 -4.80
CA GLY A 116 -3.30 -4.94 -6.20
C GLY A 116 -4.75 -4.84 -6.68
N ASN A 117 -4.92 -4.35 -7.91
CA ASN A 117 -6.22 -4.08 -8.53
C ASN A 117 -6.53 -5.02 -9.72
N GLU A 118 -5.87 -6.17 -9.76
CA GLU A 118 -5.87 -7.09 -10.91
C GLU A 118 -6.81 -8.29 -10.70
N GLY A 119 -7.85 -8.15 -9.86
CA GLY A 119 -8.81 -9.22 -9.57
C GLY A 119 -9.50 -9.78 -10.82
N SER A 120 -9.69 -8.96 -11.87
CA SER A 120 -10.23 -9.39 -13.14
C SER A 120 -9.34 -10.38 -13.91
N GLN A 121 -8.05 -10.43 -13.58
CA GLN A 121 -7.12 -11.42 -14.15
C GLN A 121 -7.28 -12.82 -13.52
N GLY A 122 -8.07 -12.92 -12.45
CA GLY A 122 -8.32 -14.17 -11.75
C GLY A 122 -7.22 -14.56 -10.76
N SER A 123 -7.02 -15.85 -10.61
CA SER A 123 -6.05 -16.44 -9.69
C SER A 123 -4.61 -15.97 -9.97
N GLN A 124 -3.81 -15.86 -8.91
CA GLN A 124 -2.41 -15.43 -8.95
C GLN A 124 -2.20 -13.98 -9.40
N SER A 125 -3.16 -13.10 -9.10
CA SER A 125 -3.10 -11.68 -9.50
C SER A 125 -2.47 -10.75 -8.43
N ILE A 126 -1.94 -11.28 -7.32
CA ILE A 126 -1.28 -10.48 -6.28
C ILE A 126 -0.06 -9.74 -6.86
N ALA A 127 -0.05 -8.42 -6.71
CA ALA A 127 1.04 -7.56 -7.22
C ALA A 127 2.27 -7.62 -6.29
N PRO A 128 3.47 -7.97 -6.79
CA PRO A 128 4.67 -7.83 -5.96
C PRO A 128 4.91 -6.34 -5.58
N PRO A 129 5.44 -6.02 -4.38
CA PRO A 129 6.00 -6.89 -3.34
C PRO A 129 5.00 -7.52 -2.36
N ALA A 130 3.67 -7.37 -2.56
CA ALA A 130 2.67 -7.99 -1.70
C ALA A 130 2.73 -9.54 -1.67
N THR A 131 3.47 -10.15 -2.58
CA THR A 131 3.79 -11.58 -2.60
C THR A 131 4.86 -11.99 -1.58
N ALA A 132 5.47 -11.06 -0.85
CA ALA A 132 6.41 -11.37 0.22
C ALA A 132 5.74 -12.18 1.33
N LYS A 133 6.54 -12.96 2.08
CA LYS A 133 6.04 -13.92 3.08
C LYS A 133 5.63 -13.24 4.37
N ASN A 134 6.42 -12.24 4.78
CA ASN A 134 6.32 -11.63 6.11
C ASN A 134 5.53 -10.30 6.10
N VAL A 135 5.18 -9.77 4.93
CA VAL A 135 4.34 -8.58 4.84
C VAL A 135 2.86 -8.92 5.05
N LEU A 136 2.12 -7.98 5.61
CA LEU A 136 0.66 -8.07 5.69
C LEU A 136 0.06 -7.56 4.36
N THR A 137 -0.45 -8.48 3.55
CA THR A 137 -1.09 -8.15 2.28
C THR A 137 -2.57 -7.91 2.49
N VAL A 138 -3.05 -6.75 2.07
CA VAL A 138 -4.43 -6.30 2.30
C VAL A 138 -5.19 -6.22 0.98
N GLY A 139 -6.23 -7.01 0.85
CA GLY A 139 -7.20 -6.94 -0.24
C GLY A 139 -8.33 -5.94 0.05
N ALA A 140 -9.13 -5.62 -0.94
CA ALA A 140 -10.24 -4.70 -0.82
C ALA A 140 -11.57 -5.44 -0.64
N SER A 141 -12.41 -4.94 0.29
CA SER A 141 -13.79 -5.36 0.44
C SER A 141 -14.77 -4.21 0.15
N THR A 142 -16.03 -4.55 -0.08
CA THR A 142 -17.12 -3.61 -0.24
C THR A 142 -17.50 -2.99 1.11
N THR A 143 -18.05 -1.76 1.06
CA THR A 143 -18.44 -0.99 2.24
C THR A 143 -19.92 -1.11 2.59
N GLY A 144 -20.77 -1.62 1.68
CA GLY A 144 -22.21 -1.60 1.83
C GLY A 144 -22.84 -0.20 1.67
N ARG A 145 -22.08 0.79 1.20
CA ARG A 145 -22.61 2.13 0.88
C ARG A 145 -23.59 2.05 -0.29
N PRO A 146 -24.52 3.01 -0.43
CA PRO A 146 -25.43 3.05 -1.56
C PRO A 146 -24.71 2.93 -2.90
N GLY A 147 -25.14 1.99 -3.76
CA GLY A 147 -24.49 1.69 -5.05
C GLY A 147 -23.33 0.70 -4.98
N THR A 148 -22.99 0.20 -3.80
CA THR A 148 -22.02 -0.92 -3.66
C THR A 148 -22.73 -2.23 -3.27
N ALA A 149 -22.04 -3.35 -3.44
CA ALA A 149 -22.48 -4.63 -2.90
C ALA A 149 -22.52 -4.59 -1.36
N ALA A 150 -23.17 -5.58 -0.75
CA ALA A 150 -23.25 -5.72 0.71
C ALA A 150 -21.85 -5.65 1.35
N SER A 151 -21.76 -5.08 2.54
CA SER A 151 -20.50 -4.92 3.27
C SER A 151 -19.78 -6.26 3.44
N GLY A 152 -18.44 -6.24 3.33
CA GLY A 152 -17.59 -7.39 3.59
C GLY A 152 -17.46 -8.38 2.43
N GLN A 153 -18.05 -8.10 1.26
CA GLN A 153 -17.75 -8.90 0.07
C GLN A 153 -16.42 -8.46 -0.55
N ILE A 154 -15.71 -9.38 -1.19
CA ILE A 154 -14.48 -9.05 -1.91
C ILE A 154 -14.82 -8.11 -3.07
N ALA A 155 -14.10 -6.99 -3.17
CA ALA A 155 -14.24 -6.07 -4.29
C ALA A 155 -13.76 -6.75 -5.58
N SER A 156 -14.49 -6.58 -6.67
CA SER A 156 -14.21 -7.27 -7.94
C SER A 156 -12.83 -6.96 -8.52
N PHE A 157 -12.28 -5.79 -8.21
CA PHE A 157 -10.94 -5.40 -8.65
C PHE A 157 -9.83 -5.95 -7.74
N SER A 158 -10.14 -6.34 -6.49
CA SER A 158 -9.09 -6.77 -5.54
C SER A 158 -8.36 -7.99 -6.06
N SER A 159 -7.03 -7.88 -6.16
CA SER A 159 -6.18 -9.01 -6.53
C SER A 159 -6.36 -10.20 -5.58
N ILE A 160 -6.29 -11.40 -6.14
CA ILE A 160 -6.51 -12.66 -5.42
C ILE A 160 -5.34 -13.63 -5.61
N GLY A 161 -5.09 -14.42 -4.60
CA GLY A 161 -4.09 -15.48 -4.62
C GLY A 161 -4.55 -16.77 -5.32
N PRO A 162 -3.84 -17.86 -5.06
CA PRO A 162 -2.60 -17.94 -4.28
C PRO A 162 -1.43 -17.24 -4.99
N THR A 163 -0.29 -17.10 -4.31
CA THR A 163 0.96 -16.76 -5.00
C THR A 163 1.39 -17.90 -5.94
N ALA A 164 2.33 -17.64 -6.85
CA ALA A 164 2.79 -18.64 -7.82
C ALA A 164 3.41 -19.89 -7.15
N ASP A 165 3.95 -19.73 -5.93
CA ASP A 165 4.48 -20.83 -5.12
C ASP A 165 3.42 -21.43 -4.15
N GLY A 166 2.13 -21.09 -4.32
CA GLY A 166 1.00 -21.71 -3.63
C GLY A 166 0.65 -21.14 -2.25
N ARG A 167 1.28 -20.05 -1.81
CA ARG A 167 0.93 -19.43 -0.52
C ARG A 167 -0.39 -18.67 -0.61
N ILE A 168 -1.14 -18.67 0.48
CA ILE A 168 -2.38 -17.90 0.61
C ILE A 168 -2.03 -16.41 0.71
N LYS A 169 -2.64 -15.60 -0.18
CA LYS A 169 -2.66 -14.14 -0.16
C LYS A 169 -3.98 -13.66 -0.79
N PRO A 170 -4.51 -12.49 -0.45
CA PRO A 170 -4.07 -11.59 0.63
C PRO A 170 -4.26 -12.25 2.00
N ASP A 171 -3.62 -11.68 3.03
CA ASP A 171 -3.74 -12.17 4.42
C ASP A 171 -5.05 -11.74 5.04
N ILE A 172 -5.48 -10.52 4.74
CA ILE A 172 -6.74 -9.91 5.21
C ILE A 172 -7.38 -9.07 4.10
N VAL A 173 -8.60 -8.63 4.34
CA VAL A 173 -9.28 -7.61 3.53
C VAL A 173 -9.75 -6.46 4.42
N ALA A 174 -9.82 -5.27 3.83
CA ALA A 174 -10.33 -4.07 4.48
C ALA A 174 -11.29 -3.33 3.52
N PRO A 175 -12.20 -2.49 4.02
CA PRO A 175 -13.06 -1.66 3.19
C PRO A 175 -12.23 -0.82 2.20
N GLY A 176 -12.51 -0.95 0.90
CA GLY A 176 -11.74 -0.30 -0.16
C GLY A 176 -12.60 0.21 -1.32
N VAL A 177 -13.93 0.15 -1.19
CA VAL A 177 -14.86 0.61 -2.23
C VAL A 177 -15.60 1.85 -1.75
N GLN A 178 -15.56 2.93 -2.54
CA GLN A 178 -16.19 4.22 -2.22
C GLN A 178 -15.73 4.77 -0.86
N ILE A 179 -14.44 4.78 -0.64
CA ILE A 179 -13.85 5.42 0.55
C ILE A 179 -13.84 6.93 0.32
N CYS A 180 -14.40 7.67 1.28
CA CYS A 180 -14.29 9.13 1.31
C CYS A 180 -13.05 9.53 2.09
N SER A 181 -12.32 10.48 1.55
CA SER A 181 -11.10 11.03 2.14
C SER A 181 -10.83 12.42 1.56
N ALA A 182 -9.74 13.09 1.94
CA ALA A 182 -9.33 14.37 1.36
C ALA A 182 -8.92 14.22 -0.10
#